data_6db6b9b4c6de66c43af3b25063a641ea
#
_entry.id   6db6b9b4c6de66c43af3b25063a641ea
#
_cell.length_a   1.000
_cell.length_b   1.000
_cell.length_c   1.000
_cell.angle_alpha   90.00
_cell.angle_beta   90.00
_cell.angle_gamma   90.00
#
_symmetry.space_group_name_H-M   'P 1'
#
loop_
_entity.id
_entity.type
_entity.pdbx_description
1 polymer ?
#
loop_
_entity_poly.entity_id
_entity_poly.type
_entity_poly.pdbx_seq_one_letter_code
_entity_poly.pdbx_strand_id
1 'polypeptide(L)'
;MKSEEMLGFLVLLVTGVEADVCPIEVNPPLVVVRYGDPVTVNCTVSTDHLGMGWVAPQNPVDRQTGAQFVLWTVEHLTTWDITPLCFANFMGKPQCSKEVSVTVYSKCVSLCLLPLIVLKVLQF
;
A
#
# COMPACT_ATOMS: atom_id res chain seq x y z
N MET A 1 37.82 -10.27 -21.86
CA MET A 1 37.37 -11.55 -21.58
C MET A 1 36.79 -11.71 -20.19
N LYS A 2 37.56 -11.50 -19.20
CA LYS A 2 37.04 -11.65 -17.84
C LYS A 2 36.03 -10.61 -17.50
N SER A 3 36.14 -9.42 -18.06
CA SER A 3 35.16 -8.40 -17.80
C SER A 3 33.81 -8.84 -18.30
N GLU A 4 33.75 -9.60 -19.34
CA GLU A 4 32.48 -10.06 -19.85
C GLU A 4 31.82 -11.02 -18.89
N GLU A 5 32.61 -11.87 -18.29
CA GLU A 5 32.08 -12.79 -17.32
C GLU A 5 31.53 -12.07 -16.11
N MET A 6 32.20 -11.01 -15.72
CA MET A 6 31.76 -10.25 -14.58
C MET A 6 30.44 -9.55 -14.86
N LEU A 7 30.26 -9.08 -16.07
CA LEU A 7 29.00 -8.45 -16.44
C LEU A 7 27.86 -9.43 -16.36
N GLY A 8 28.09 -10.65 -16.86
CA GLY A 8 27.06 -11.65 -16.77
C GLY A 8 26.71 -11.97 -15.34
N PHE A 9 27.70 -11.97 -14.49
CA PHE A 9 27.49 -12.25 -13.10
C PHE A 9 26.62 -11.18 -12.46
N LEU A 10 26.84 -9.92 -12.79
CA LEU A 10 26.04 -8.84 -12.26
C LEU A 10 24.59 -8.96 -12.67
N VAL A 11 24.34 -9.37 -13.90
CA VAL A 11 22.97 -9.55 -14.36
C VAL A 11 22.26 -10.61 -13.53
N LEU A 12 22.95 -11.66 -13.18
CA LEU A 12 22.34 -12.70 -12.36
C LEU A 12 21.95 -12.18 -10.99
N LEU A 13 22.76 -11.31 -10.43
CA LEU A 13 22.44 -10.75 -9.12
C LEU A 13 21.15 -9.92 -9.18
N VAL A 14 21.01 -9.15 -10.23
CA VAL A 14 19.81 -8.34 -10.40
C VAL A 14 18.57 -9.24 -10.51
N THR A 15 18.69 -10.31 -11.26
CA THR A 15 17.59 -11.23 -11.41
C THR A 15 17.19 -11.84 -10.08
N GLY A 16 18.16 -12.12 -9.22
CA GLY A 16 17.88 -12.71 -7.93
C GLY A 16 17.02 -11.82 -7.05
N VAL A 17 17.17 -10.51 -7.20
CA VAL A 17 16.40 -9.59 -6.39
C VAL A 17 14.91 -9.69 -6.68
N GLU A 18 14.55 -9.99 -7.90
CA GLU A 18 13.14 -10.06 -8.26
C GLU A 18 12.41 -11.21 -7.58
N ALA A 19 13.13 -12.19 -7.10
CA ALA A 19 12.52 -13.31 -6.44
C ALA A 19 11.83 -12.93 -5.12
N ASP A 20 12.15 -11.76 -4.60
CA ASP A 20 11.61 -11.31 -3.33
C ASP A 20 10.46 -10.34 -3.47
N VAL A 21 9.88 -10.24 -4.65
CA VAL A 21 8.77 -9.33 -4.88
C VAL A 21 7.56 -9.79 -4.09
N CYS A 22 6.91 -8.84 -3.45
CA CYS A 22 5.72 -9.08 -2.65
C CYS A 22 4.50 -9.20 -3.58
N PRO A 23 3.78 -10.31 -3.54
CA PRO A 23 2.64 -10.53 -4.45
C PRO A 23 1.34 -9.87 -3.98
N ILE A 24 1.43 -8.79 -3.25
CA ILE A 24 0.27 -8.05 -2.76
C ILE A 24 -0.01 -6.87 -3.68
N GLU A 25 -1.28 -6.68 -3.97
CA GLU A 25 -1.72 -5.55 -4.76
C GLU A 25 -2.76 -4.76 -3.98
N VAL A 26 -2.58 -3.45 -3.90
CA VAL A 26 -3.53 -2.57 -3.24
C VAL A 26 -4.12 -1.61 -4.26
N ASN A 27 -5.42 -1.38 -4.17
CA ASN A 27 -6.12 -0.55 -5.14
C ASN A 27 -7.19 0.27 -4.44
N PRO A 28 -7.09 1.59 -4.48
CA PRO A 28 -6.03 2.39 -5.09
C PRO A 28 -4.78 2.45 -4.23
N PRO A 29 -3.59 2.61 -4.82
CA PRO A 29 -2.36 2.71 -4.03
C PRO A 29 -2.15 4.07 -3.38
N LEU A 30 -2.91 5.06 -3.81
CA LEU A 30 -2.79 6.42 -3.34
C LEU A 30 -4.18 7.00 -3.19
N VAL A 31 -4.47 7.57 -2.03
CA VAL A 31 -5.80 8.11 -1.73
C VAL A 31 -5.65 9.53 -1.23
N VAL A 32 -6.49 10.42 -1.77
CA VAL A 32 -6.62 11.79 -1.27
C VAL A 32 -8.08 11.96 -0.88
N VAL A 33 -8.34 12.18 0.39
CA VAL A 33 -9.69 12.17 0.91
C VAL A 33 -9.88 13.30 1.92
N ARG A 34 -11.09 13.84 1.97
CA ARG A 34 -11.42 14.89 2.91
C ARG A 34 -11.66 14.30 4.30
N TYR A 35 -11.24 15.02 5.32
CA TYR A 35 -11.46 14.61 6.69
C TYR A 35 -12.94 14.35 6.94
N GLY A 36 -13.25 13.19 7.48
CA GLY A 36 -14.63 12.79 7.76
C GLY A 36 -15.31 12.04 6.64
N ASP A 37 -14.71 11.96 5.46
CA ASP A 37 -15.29 11.25 4.33
C ASP A 37 -14.94 9.79 4.35
N PRO A 38 -15.66 8.96 3.59
CA PRO A 38 -15.38 7.53 3.55
C PRO A 38 -14.21 7.20 2.65
N VAL A 39 -13.57 6.08 2.93
CA VAL A 39 -12.49 5.58 2.10
C VAL A 39 -12.56 4.06 2.10
N THR A 40 -12.26 3.46 0.96
CA THR A 40 -12.21 2.01 0.81
C THR A 40 -11.02 1.66 -0.08
N VAL A 41 -10.22 0.72 0.40
CA VAL A 41 -9.07 0.22 -0.36
C VAL A 41 -9.13 -1.29 -0.36
N ASN A 42 -8.92 -1.88 -1.53
CA ASN A 42 -8.93 -3.32 -1.68
C ASN A 42 -7.49 -3.83 -1.73
N CYS A 43 -7.26 -4.93 -1.02
CA CYS A 43 -5.97 -5.61 -1.03
C CYS A 43 -6.17 -7.02 -1.53
N THR A 44 -5.40 -7.42 -2.55
CA THR A 44 -5.50 -8.75 -3.12
C THR A 44 -4.13 -9.42 -3.13
N VAL A 45 -4.15 -10.74 -3.04
CA VAL A 45 -2.95 -11.55 -3.12
C VAL A 45 -3.17 -12.58 -4.21
N SER A 46 -2.28 -12.62 -5.19
CA SER A 46 -2.46 -13.46 -6.37
C SER A 46 -1.89 -14.86 -6.20
N THR A 47 -1.16 -15.13 -5.12
CA THR A 47 -0.57 -16.44 -4.89
C THR A 47 -1.15 -17.08 -3.64
N ASP A 48 -0.84 -18.34 -3.43
CA ASP A 48 -1.28 -19.03 -2.22
C ASP A 48 -0.70 -18.36 -0.99
N HIS A 49 -1.52 -18.22 0.03
CA HIS A 49 -1.11 -17.58 1.27
C HIS A 49 -1.94 -18.13 2.42
N LEU A 50 -1.45 -17.91 3.64
CA LEU A 50 -2.12 -18.41 4.85
C LEU A 50 -3.22 -17.48 5.31
N GLY A 51 -2.97 -16.17 5.27
CA GLY A 51 -3.95 -15.20 5.71
C GLY A 51 -3.51 -13.80 5.36
N MET A 52 -4.42 -12.85 5.47
CA MET A 52 -4.14 -11.47 5.14
C MET A 52 -5.03 -10.53 5.95
N GLY A 53 -4.61 -9.29 6.07
CA GLY A 53 -5.35 -8.29 6.83
C GLY A 53 -4.81 -6.90 6.64
N TRP A 54 -5.28 -5.97 7.46
CA TRP A 54 -4.89 -4.58 7.40
C TRP A 54 -4.45 -4.09 8.77
N VAL A 55 -3.32 -3.38 8.80
CA VAL A 55 -2.87 -2.66 9.98
C VAL A 55 -3.09 -1.18 9.73
N ALA A 56 -3.88 -0.55 10.55
CA ALA A 56 -4.21 0.85 10.38
C ALA A 56 -4.58 1.46 11.71
N PRO A 57 -4.37 2.77 11.90
CA PRO A 57 -4.78 3.41 13.16
C PRO A 57 -6.29 3.51 13.30
N GLN A 58 -7.02 3.35 12.20
CA GLN A 58 -8.47 3.38 12.23
C GLN A 58 -8.99 2.18 11.45
N ASN A 59 -9.90 1.42 12.04
CA ASN A 59 -10.55 0.25 11.43
C ASN A 59 -9.56 -0.79 10.89
N PRO A 60 -8.63 -1.27 11.71
CA PRO A 60 -7.76 -2.37 11.26
C PRO A 60 -8.58 -3.62 11.01
N VAL A 61 -8.05 -4.51 10.17
CA VAL A 61 -8.71 -5.76 9.85
C VAL A 61 -7.82 -6.90 10.32
N ASP A 62 -8.34 -7.73 11.23
CA ASP A 62 -7.59 -8.87 11.72
C ASP A 62 -7.33 -9.87 10.60
N ARG A 63 -6.33 -10.71 10.80
CA ARG A 63 -5.93 -11.68 9.81
C ARG A 63 -7.11 -12.58 9.43
N GLN A 64 -7.39 -12.68 8.13
CA GLN A 64 -8.44 -13.51 7.58
C GLN A 64 -7.82 -14.71 6.92
N THR A 65 -8.08 -15.89 7.44
CA THR A 65 -7.54 -17.13 6.90
C THR A 65 -8.33 -17.53 5.66
N GLY A 66 -7.61 -17.85 4.58
CA GLY A 66 -8.26 -18.31 3.36
C GLY A 66 -8.87 -17.22 2.50
N ALA A 67 -8.74 -15.97 2.89
CA ALA A 67 -9.27 -14.86 2.11
C ALA A 67 -8.33 -14.54 0.95
N GLN A 68 -8.90 -14.21 -0.20
CA GLN A 68 -8.11 -13.81 -1.35
C GLN A 68 -8.02 -12.29 -1.48
N PHE A 69 -8.90 -11.59 -0.80
CA PHE A 69 -8.86 -10.14 -0.75
C PHE A 69 -9.43 -9.68 0.57
N VAL A 70 -9.01 -8.51 1.00
CA VAL A 70 -9.52 -7.90 2.22
C VAL A 70 -9.68 -6.40 1.97
N LEU A 71 -10.86 -5.89 2.31
CA LEU A 71 -11.14 -4.47 2.15
C LEU A 71 -10.83 -3.73 3.45
N TRP A 72 -10.20 -2.58 3.31
CA TRP A 72 -10.08 -1.64 4.42
C TRP A 72 -11.08 -0.54 4.15
N THR A 73 -12.10 -0.44 5.00
CA THR A 73 -13.20 0.50 4.80
C THR A 73 -13.39 1.33 6.04
N VAL A 74 -13.46 2.63 5.86
CA VAL A 74 -13.71 3.59 6.92
C VAL A 74 -14.84 4.49 6.47
N GLU A 75 -15.90 4.58 7.27
CA GLU A 75 -17.04 5.42 6.91
C GLU A 75 -16.74 6.89 7.14
N HIS A 76 -15.98 7.19 8.17
CA HIS A 76 -15.63 8.56 8.50
C HIS A 76 -14.18 8.59 8.91
N LEU A 77 -13.32 8.96 7.98
CA LEU A 77 -11.88 8.98 8.26
C LEU A 77 -11.55 10.22 9.07
N THR A 78 -11.07 10.00 10.29
CA THR A 78 -10.76 11.07 11.23
C THR A 78 -9.32 11.04 11.70
N THR A 79 -8.46 10.37 10.95
CA THR A 79 -7.04 10.29 11.25
C THR A 79 -6.27 10.96 10.11
N TRP A 80 -5.31 11.82 10.47
CA TRP A 80 -4.58 12.60 9.48
C TRP A 80 -3.40 11.82 8.93
N ASP A 81 -3.19 11.91 7.62
CA ASP A 81 -1.98 11.44 6.93
C ASP A 81 -1.49 10.10 7.44
N ILE A 82 -2.25 9.06 7.16
CA ILE A 82 -1.92 7.72 7.61
C ILE A 82 -1.46 6.87 6.43
N THR A 83 -0.75 5.78 6.77
CA THR A 83 -0.31 4.81 5.77
C THR A 83 -0.78 3.43 6.21
N PRO A 84 -2.03 3.08 5.90
CA PRO A 84 -2.50 1.73 6.21
C PRO A 84 -1.67 0.70 5.48
N LEU A 85 -1.51 -0.45 6.12
CA LEU A 85 -0.61 -1.48 5.63
C LEU A 85 -1.38 -2.78 5.46
N CYS A 86 -1.39 -3.30 4.24
CA CYS A 86 -1.96 -4.61 4.00
C CYS A 86 -0.85 -5.64 4.13
N PHE A 87 -1.12 -6.71 4.88
CA PHE A 87 -0.13 -7.75 5.11
C PHE A 87 -0.69 -9.11 4.70
N ALA A 88 0.22 -10.02 4.36
CA ALA A 88 -0.15 -11.39 4.02
C ALA A 88 0.95 -12.31 4.53
N ASN A 89 0.53 -13.49 5.00
CA ASN A 89 1.43 -14.51 5.52
C ASN A 89 1.52 -15.65 4.53
N PHE A 90 2.73 -16.15 4.31
CA PHE A 90 2.99 -17.23 3.37
C PHE A 90 3.71 -18.36 4.07
N MET A 91 3.46 -19.58 3.61
CA MET A 91 4.13 -20.74 4.17
C MET A 91 5.60 -20.74 3.76
N GLY A 92 6.49 -20.84 4.74
CA GLY A 92 7.91 -20.93 4.46
C GLY A 92 8.57 -19.65 4.01
N LYS A 93 7.85 -18.53 4.07
CA LYS A 93 8.38 -17.23 3.67
C LYS A 93 8.04 -16.19 4.70
N PRO A 94 8.80 -15.10 4.75
CA PRO A 94 8.47 -14.03 5.67
C PRO A 94 7.18 -13.33 5.28
N GLN A 95 6.56 -12.69 6.24
CA GLN A 95 5.37 -11.91 6.00
C GLN A 95 5.67 -10.78 5.04
N CYS A 96 4.73 -10.52 4.15
CA CYS A 96 4.85 -9.48 3.16
C CYS A 96 3.80 -8.42 3.40
N SER A 97 4.11 -7.17 3.10
CA SER A 97 3.16 -6.09 3.32
C SER A 97 3.33 -5.01 2.27
N LYS A 98 2.27 -4.22 2.10
CA LYS A 98 2.27 -3.12 1.16
C LYS A 98 1.46 -1.97 1.75
N GLU A 99 1.99 -0.77 1.58
CA GLU A 99 1.38 0.43 2.15
C GLU A 99 0.51 1.14 1.14
N VAL A 100 -0.50 1.84 1.67
CA VAL A 100 -1.31 2.78 0.89
C VAL A 100 -1.07 4.15 1.48
N SER A 101 -0.75 5.11 0.62
CA SER A 101 -0.56 6.48 1.08
C SER A 101 -1.91 7.18 1.09
N VAL A 102 -2.37 7.59 2.27
CA VAL A 102 -3.66 8.25 2.43
C VAL A 102 -3.40 9.67 2.92
N THR A 103 -3.70 10.63 2.07
CA THR A 103 -3.56 12.03 2.40
C THR A 103 -4.94 12.58 2.73
N VAL A 104 -5.07 13.15 3.92
CA VAL A 104 -6.34 13.66 4.40
C VAL A 104 -6.26 15.18 4.47
N TYR A 105 -7.27 15.85 3.92
CA TYR A 105 -7.33 17.30 3.96
C TYR A 105 -8.63 17.74 4.60
N SER A 106 -8.62 18.93 5.20
CA SER A 106 -9.82 19.47 5.81
C SER A 106 -10.45 20.48 4.88
N LYS A 107 -11.78 20.56 4.97
CA LYS A 107 -12.51 21.55 4.21
C LYS A 107 -12.16 22.94 4.75
N CYS A 108 -11.76 23.78 3.87
CA CYS A 108 -11.42 25.15 4.22
C CYS A 108 -12.26 26.10 3.40
N VAL A 109 -12.66 27.17 4.01
CA VAL A 109 -13.49 28.16 3.34
C VAL A 109 -12.62 29.07 2.50
N SER A 110 -13.05 29.30 1.28
CA SER A 110 -12.42 30.29 0.40
C SER A 110 -11.02 29.92 -0.01
N LEU A 111 -10.10 30.80 0.23
CA LEU A 111 -8.80 30.79 -0.41
C LEU A 111 -7.81 29.84 0.21
N CYS A 112 -8.02 29.42 1.42
CA CYS A 112 -6.98 28.65 2.09
C CYS A 112 -6.82 27.27 1.48
N LEU A 113 -7.85 26.72 0.88
CA LEU A 113 -7.78 25.36 0.36
C LEU A 113 -7.15 25.30 -1.02
N LEU A 114 -7.42 26.29 -1.86
CA LEU A 114 -6.96 26.25 -3.24
C LEU A 114 -5.45 26.12 -3.38
N PRO A 115 -4.63 26.95 -2.75
CA PRO A 115 -3.20 26.81 -2.93
C PRO A 115 -2.66 25.50 -2.39
N LEU A 116 -3.28 24.97 -1.34
CA LEU A 116 -2.82 23.70 -0.80
C LEU A 116 -3.09 22.56 -1.75
N ILE A 117 -4.25 22.56 -2.36
CA ILE A 117 -4.60 21.52 -3.30
C ILE A 117 -3.70 21.57 -4.52
N VAL A 118 -3.44 22.77 -5.03
CA VAL A 118 -2.58 22.93 -6.17
C VAL A 118 -1.18 22.42 -5.88
N LEU A 119 -0.67 22.74 -4.70
CA LEU A 119 0.65 22.28 -4.32
C LEU A 119 0.73 20.77 -4.25
N LYS A 120 -0.29 20.15 -3.68
CA LYS A 120 -0.30 18.69 -3.58
C LYS A 120 -0.37 18.04 -4.95
N VAL A 121 -1.16 18.58 -5.84
CA VAL A 121 -1.26 18.04 -7.18
C VAL A 121 0.06 18.15 -7.91
N LEU A 122 0.75 19.26 -7.72
CA LEU A 122 2.03 19.47 -8.39
C LEU A 122 3.11 18.54 -7.86
N GLN A 123 2.99 18.10 -6.64
CA GLN A 123 3.98 17.18 -6.05
C GLN A 123 3.82 15.76 -6.54
N PHE A 124 2.70 15.43 -7.04
CA PHE A 124 2.45 14.08 -7.58
C PHE A 124 2.84 14.03 -9.07
#